data_270416584c4ea6191abd353d3e5145f7
#
_entry.id   270416584c4ea6191abd353d3e5145f7
#
_cell.length_a   1.000
_cell.length_b   1.000
_cell.length_c   1.000
_cell.angle_alpha   90.00
_cell.angle_beta   90.00
_cell.angle_gamma   90.00
#
_symmetry.space_group_name_H-M   'P 1'
#
loop_
_entity.id
_entity.type
_entity.pdbx_description
1 polymer ?
#
loop_
_entity_poly.entity_id
_entity_poly.type
_entity_poly.pdbx_seq_one_letter_code
_entity_poly.pdbx_strand_id
1 'polypeptide(L)'
;GRGHNDQDQIHRAVANNLPLPKDGKVRRILDYGCGIGQFSLALKERFPDAEVWGLDIGGPMIRYGHMRASHLKYDVNFVQRLAEDNGFPDGYFDLVTSYIAHHEMPADVSRQVIAEVQRTTRPGAIYYPIDFITGGSEMIPRYMFGRWWDHRWNNERWSFEYHAMDFAAEIEARGFNKAADPKSVIRGFGIRHYIRA
;
A
#
# COMPACT_ATOMS: atom_id res chain seq x y z
N GLY A 1 -5.84 16.99 23.67
CA GLY A 1 -5.77 16.96 22.23
C GLY A 1 -4.95 15.76 21.78
N ARG A 2 -5.47 14.92 20.91
CA ARG A 2 -4.70 13.84 20.30
C ARG A 2 -3.61 14.51 19.48
N GLY A 3 -2.33 14.25 19.78
CA GLY A 3 -1.19 14.76 19.03
C GLY A 3 -1.16 14.14 17.64
N HIS A 4 -1.91 14.72 16.72
CA HIS A 4 -1.85 14.35 15.32
C HIS A 4 -0.65 15.08 14.72
N ASN A 5 0.35 14.31 14.30
CA ASN A 5 1.41 14.87 13.48
C ASN A 5 0.91 15.02 12.01
N ASP A 6 1.64 15.75 11.19
CA ASP A 6 1.26 15.98 9.78
C ASP A 6 1.15 14.67 8.99
N GLN A 7 1.93 13.66 9.33
CA GLN A 7 1.89 12.33 8.70
C GLN A 7 0.55 11.63 8.95
N ASP A 8 0.02 11.66 10.17
CA ASP A 8 -1.30 11.08 10.47
C ASP A 8 -2.40 11.79 9.67
N GLN A 9 -2.30 13.09 9.43
CA GLN A 9 -3.25 13.84 8.61
C GLN A 9 -3.22 13.41 7.13
N ILE A 10 -2.01 13.19 6.58
CA ILE A 10 -1.84 12.70 5.21
C ILE A 10 -2.47 11.31 5.06
N HIS A 11 -2.19 10.38 5.97
CA HIS A 11 -2.76 9.03 5.93
C HIS A 11 -4.30 9.05 6.01
N ARG A 12 -4.88 9.91 6.85
CA ARG A 12 -6.34 10.11 6.91
C ARG A 12 -6.90 10.68 5.62
N ALA A 13 -6.24 11.68 5.03
CA ALA A 13 -6.67 12.25 3.76
C ALA A 13 -6.67 11.20 2.65
N VAL A 14 -5.64 10.38 2.58
CA VAL A 14 -5.56 9.27 1.62
C VAL A 14 -6.64 8.22 1.90
N ALA A 15 -6.78 7.76 3.14
CA ALA A 15 -7.80 6.80 3.51
C ALA A 15 -9.21 7.28 3.12
N ASN A 16 -9.54 8.55 3.38
CA ASN A 16 -10.84 9.13 3.08
C ASN A 16 -11.14 9.23 1.58
N ASN A 17 -10.13 9.22 0.72
CA ASN A 17 -10.27 9.25 -0.73
C ASN A 17 -10.23 7.86 -1.40
N LEU A 18 -10.08 6.78 -0.64
CA LEU A 18 -10.12 5.43 -1.17
C LEU A 18 -11.49 5.16 -1.84
N PRO A 19 -11.50 4.58 -3.04
CA PRO A 19 -12.74 4.13 -3.65
C PRO A 19 -13.36 2.96 -2.88
N LEU A 20 -14.62 2.68 -3.13
CA LEU A 20 -15.29 1.50 -2.60
C LEU A 20 -15.40 0.41 -3.67
N PRO A 21 -15.40 -0.88 -3.30
CA PRO A 21 -15.79 -1.96 -4.20
C PRO A 21 -17.18 -1.73 -4.79
N LYS A 22 -17.49 -2.36 -5.93
CA LYS A 22 -18.79 -2.18 -6.63
C LYS A 22 -20.00 -2.49 -5.73
N ASP A 23 -19.86 -3.42 -4.80
CA ASP A 23 -20.91 -3.78 -3.83
C ASP A 23 -20.94 -2.87 -2.59
N GLY A 24 -20.05 -1.88 -2.53
CA GLY A 24 -19.94 -0.92 -1.43
C GLY A 24 -19.47 -1.52 -0.09
N LYS A 25 -19.08 -2.79 -0.06
CA LYS A 25 -18.77 -3.51 1.18
C LYS A 25 -17.27 -3.67 1.38
N VAL A 26 -16.76 -3.14 2.47
CA VAL A 26 -15.38 -3.31 2.93
C VAL A 26 -15.42 -3.92 4.32
N ARG A 27 -15.20 -5.22 4.42
CA ARG A 27 -15.22 -5.99 5.68
C ARG A 27 -13.82 -6.35 6.15
N ARG A 28 -12.90 -6.59 5.21
CA ARG A 28 -11.54 -7.02 5.51
C ARG A 28 -10.55 -6.25 4.67
N ILE A 29 -9.58 -5.66 5.33
CA ILE A 29 -8.57 -4.78 4.74
C ILE A 29 -7.19 -5.31 5.09
N LEU A 30 -6.30 -5.37 4.10
CA LEU A 30 -4.88 -5.61 4.29
C LEU A 30 -4.10 -4.33 3.93
N ASP A 31 -3.26 -3.89 4.85
CA ASP A 31 -2.24 -2.85 4.66
C ASP A 31 -0.87 -3.53 4.79
N TYR A 32 -0.25 -3.88 3.67
CA TYR A 32 1.07 -4.52 3.67
C TYR A 32 2.20 -3.49 3.57
N GLY A 33 3.35 -3.79 4.19
CA GLY A 33 4.40 -2.81 4.41
C GLY A 33 3.92 -1.69 5.33
N CYS A 34 3.12 -2.03 6.33
CA CYS A 34 2.41 -1.06 7.18
C CYS A 34 3.32 -0.26 8.13
N GLY A 35 4.58 -0.65 8.27
CA GLY A 35 5.53 -0.03 9.20
C GLY A 35 4.96 0.01 10.62
N ILE A 36 4.85 1.21 11.16
CA ILE A 36 4.28 1.46 12.50
C ILE A 36 2.76 1.62 12.52
N GLY A 37 2.08 1.26 11.43
CA GLY A 37 0.62 1.19 11.35
C GLY A 37 -0.12 2.53 11.20
N GLN A 38 0.55 3.60 10.74
CA GLN A 38 -0.11 4.91 10.61
C GLN A 38 -1.27 4.85 9.61
N PHE A 39 -1.06 4.20 8.46
CA PHE A 39 -2.11 4.05 7.47
C PHE A 39 -3.17 3.03 7.90
N SER A 40 -2.76 1.93 8.52
CA SER A 40 -3.69 0.93 9.08
C SER A 40 -4.68 1.55 10.08
N LEU A 41 -4.21 2.47 10.95
CA LEU A 41 -5.08 3.21 11.88
C LEU A 41 -6.05 4.15 11.15
N ALA A 42 -5.58 4.85 10.11
CA ALA A 42 -6.43 5.71 9.30
C ALA A 42 -7.51 4.91 8.53
N LEU A 43 -7.17 3.71 8.07
CA LEU A 43 -8.12 2.78 7.46
C LEU A 43 -9.18 2.32 8.46
N LYS A 44 -8.78 2.00 9.69
CA LYS A 44 -9.72 1.62 10.77
C LYS A 44 -10.64 2.78 11.16
N GLU A 45 -10.13 4.02 11.18
CA GLU A 45 -10.97 5.21 11.41
C GLU A 45 -12.05 5.36 10.34
N ARG A 46 -11.71 5.13 9.07
CA ARG A 46 -12.66 5.24 7.96
C ARG A 46 -13.65 4.06 7.90
N PHE A 47 -13.18 2.86 8.22
CA PHE A 47 -13.96 1.63 8.15
C PHE A 47 -14.04 0.98 9.54
N PRO A 48 -14.78 1.57 10.47
CA PRO A 48 -14.78 1.14 11.87
C PRO A 48 -15.25 -0.30 12.08
N ASP A 49 -16.11 -0.80 11.21
CA ASP A 49 -16.63 -2.16 11.28
C ASP A 49 -15.77 -3.19 10.53
N ALA A 50 -14.75 -2.75 9.79
CA ALA A 50 -13.87 -3.64 9.05
C ALA A 50 -12.82 -4.27 9.96
N GLU A 51 -12.48 -5.52 9.68
CA GLU A 51 -11.28 -6.19 10.17
C GLU A 51 -10.07 -5.64 9.41
N VAL A 52 -9.19 -4.94 10.09
CA VAL A 52 -7.98 -4.33 9.49
C VAL A 52 -6.75 -5.09 9.93
N TRP A 53 -5.94 -5.49 8.95
CA TRP A 53 -4.65 -6.14 9.14
C TRP A 53 -3.52 -5.25 8.64
N GLY A 54 -2.57 -4.96 9.53
CA GLY A 54 -1.28 -4.36 9.20
C GLY A 54 -0.22 -5.46 9.14
N LEU A 55 0.43 -5.60 8.00
CA LEU A 55 1.48 -6.58 7.78
C LEU A 55 2.80 -5.89 7.47
N ASP A 56 3.87 -6.32 8.12
CA ASP A 56 5.23 -5.84 7.84
C ASP A 56 6.25 -6.93 8.20
N ILE A 57 7.39 -6.92 7.53
CA ILE A 57 8.52 -7.81 7.84
C ILE A 57 9.27 -7.36 9.10
N GLY A 58 9.21 -6.08 9.41
CA GLY A 58 9.95 -5.45 10.51
C GLY A 58 9.31 -5.71 11.88
N GLY A 59 9.74 -6.73 12.60
CA GLY A 59 9.19 -7.06 13.93
C GLY A 59 9.16 -5.88 14.92
N PRO A 60 10.17 -5.01 15.03
CA PRO A 60 10.10 -3.80 15.85
C PRO A 60 8.98 -2.86 15.44
N MET A 61 8.71 -2.69 14.13
CA MET A 61 7.64 -1.86 13.60
C MET A 61 6.27 -2.41 14.01
N ILE A 62 6.06 -3.70 13.83
CA ILE A 62 4.83 -4.41 14.21
C ILE A 62 4.56 -4.29 15.71
N ARG A 63 5.57 -4.49 16.55
CA ARG A 63 5.40 -4.31 18.02
C ARG A 63 5.00 -2.89 18.40
N TYR A 64 5.64 -1.90 17.77
CA TYR A 64 5.29 -0.50 18.01
C TYR A 64 3.89 -0.17 17.49
N GLY A 65 3.53 -0.64 16.29
CA GLY A 65 2.19 -0.46 15.71
C GLY A 65 1.09 -1.03 16.62
N HIS A 66 1.29 -2.24 17.14
CA HIS A 66 0.37 -2.87 18.08
C HIS A 66 0.24 -2.08 19.39
N MET A 67 1.36 -1.67 19.96
CA MET A 67 1.36 -0.84 21.18
C MET A 67 0.62 0.49 20.96
N ARG A 68 0.88 1.14 19.82
CA ARG A 68 0.24 2.41 19.45
C ARG A 68 -1.27 2.24 19.25
N ALA A 69 -1.69 1.21 18.51
CA ALA A 69 -3.11 0.91 18.30
C ALA A 69 -3.83 0.65 19.63
N SER A 70 -3.24 -0.17 20.51
CA SER A 70 -3.77 -0.48 21.84
C SER A 70 -3.91 0.78 22.70
N HIS A 71 -2.89 1.64 22.73
CA HIS A 71 -2.93 2.90 23.47
C HIS A 71 -4.03 3.84 22.96
N LEU A 72 -4.22 3.91 21.65
CA LEU A 72 -5.23 4.74 20.99
C LEU A 72 -6.62 4.07 20.94
N LYS A 73 -6.74 2.83 21.40
CA LYS A 73 -7.97 2.02 21.39
C LYS A 73 -8.51 1.73 20.01
N TYR A 74 -7.61 1.47 19.04
CA TYR A 74 -7.98 0.97 17.73
C TYR A 74 -7.84 -0.55 17.70
N ASP A 75 -8.88 -1.21 17.19
CA ASP A 75 -8.88 -2.66 16.95
C ASP A 75 -8.29 -2.92 15.55
N VAL A 76 -6.96 -3.03 15.49
CA VAL A 76 -6.17 -3.35 14.29
C VAL A 76 -5.28 -4.54 14.60
N ASN A 77 -5.31 -5.54 13.73
CA ASN A 77 -4.47 -6.72 13.83
C ASN A 77 -3.11 -6.44 13.16
N PHE A 78 -2.03 -6.65 13.89
CA PHE A 78 -0.68 -6.52 13.35
C PHE A 78 0.01 -7.88 13.29
N VAL A 79 0.65 -8.18 12.15
CA VAL A 79 1.31 -9.46 11.93
C VAL A 79 2.67 -9.26 11.25
N GLN A 80 3.69 -9.94 11.77
CA GLN A 80 5.00 -9.98 11.13
C GLN A 80 5.04 -11.12 10.12
N ARG A 81 4.99 -10.79 8.82
CA ARG A 81 5.05 -11.74 7.70
C ARG A 81 5.69 -11.09 6.48
N LEU A 82 6.06 -11.90 5.51
CA LEU A 82 6.45 -11.44 4.18
C LEU A 82 5.21 -10.99 3.40
N ALA A 83 5.33 -9.94 2.61
CA ALA A 83 4.22 -9.48 1.77
C ALA A 83 3.98 -10.41 0.57
N GLU A 84 5.06 -11.06 0.08
CA GLU A 84 5.05 -12.05 -1.00
C GLU A 84 4.60 -13.46 -0.56
N ASP A 85 4.48 -13.69 0.75
CA ASP A 85 3.94 -14.92 1.37
C ASP A 85 3.23 -14.55 2.67
N ASN A 86 2.06 -13.94 2.52
CA ASN A 86 1.33 -13.35 3.65
C ASN A 86 0.51 -14.36 4.47
N GLY A 87 0.31 -15.58 3.95
CA GLY A 87 -0.36 -16.67 4.64
C GLY A 87 -1.86 -16.47 4.88
N PHE A 88 -2.51 -15.51 4.23
CA PHE A 88 -3.98 -15.39 4.24
C PHE A 88 -4.63 -16.28 3.19
N PRO A 89 -5.92 -16.67 3.39
CA PRO A 89 -6.65 -17.46 2.40
C PRO A 89 -6.86 -16.71 1.07
N ASP A 90 -7.12 -17.49 0.00
CA ASP A 90 -7.49 -16.94 -1.29
C ASP A 90 -8.77 -16.10 -1.21
N GLY A 91 -8.79 -14.95 -1.87
CA GLY A 91 -9.96 -14.09 -1.93
C GLY A 91 -10.45 -13.57 -0.57
N TYR A 92 -9.57 -13.45 0.40
CA TYR A 92 -9.92 -13.07 1.77
C TYR A 92 -10.30 -11.58 1.91
N PHE A 93 -9.61 -10.69 1.20
CA PHE A 93 -9.72 -9.25 1.39
C PHE A 93 -10.65 -8.56 0.38
N ASP A 94 -11.40 -7.56 0.87
CA ASP A 94 -12.20 -6.62 0.09
C ASP A 94 -11.40 -5.42 -0.39
N LEU A 95 -10.34 -5.06 0.33
CA LEU A 95 -9.42 -3.98 0.03
C LEU A 95 -8.01 -4.40 0.44
N VAL A 96 -7.08 -4.34 -0.51
CA VAL A 96 -5.65 -4.49 -0.25
C VAL A 96 -4.96 -3.19 -0.62
N THR A 97 -4.08 -2.72 0.23
CA THR A 97 -3.37 -1.46 0.03
C THR A 97 -1.95 -1.52 0.57
N SER A 98 -1.12 -0.58 0.13
CA SER A 98 0.18 -0.28 0.71
C SER A 98 0.44 1.21 0.63
N TYR A 99 1.25 1.71 1.54
CA TYR A 99 1.67 3.09 1.55
C TYR A 99 3.19 3.19 1.51
N ILE A 100 3.75 3.50 0.32
CA ILE A 100 5.19 3.69 0.11
C ILE A 100 5.98 2.42 0.51
N ALA A 101 5.74 1.30 -0.18
CA ALA A 101 6.34 0.01 0.15
C ALA A 101 7.13 -0.62 -0.99
N HIS A 102 6.67 -0.49 -2.24
CA HIS A 102 7.27 -1.21 -3.37
C HIS A 102 8.67 -0.72 -3.75
N HIS A 103 8.98 0.56 -3.54
CA HIS A 103 10.32 1.08 -3.81
C HIS A 103 11.39 0.64 -2.78
N GLU A 104 10.96 0.03 -1.68
CA GLU A 104 11.81 -0.53 -0.63
C GLU A 104 12.18 -2.01 -0.88
N MET A 105 11.71 -2.61 -1.97
CA MET A 105 11.94 -4.02 -2.27
C MET A 105 12.48 -4.24 -3.69
N PRO A 106 13.23 -5.33 -3.95
CA PRO A 106 13.67 -5.72 -5.28
C PRO A 106 12.48 -5.86 -6.25
N ALA A 107 12.69 -5.61 -7.53
CA ALA A 107 11.63 -5.68 -8.53
C ALA A 107 11.01 -7.09 -8.67
N ASP A 108 11.78 -8.15 -8.49
CA ASP A 108 11.29 -9.53 -8.49
C ASP A 108 10.40 -9.83 -7.27
N VAL A 109 10.77 -9.35 -6.08
CA VAL A 109 9.94 -9.44 -4.88
C VAL A 109 8.66 -8.63 -5.06
N SER A 110 8.74 -7.42 -5.62
CA SER A 110 7.56 -6.61 -5.93
C SER A 110 6.56 -7.34 -6.83
N ARG A 111 7.04 -8.10 -7.83
CA ARG A 111 6.18 -8.96 -8.68
C ARG A 111 5.55 -10.12 -7.91
N GLN A 112 6.27 -10.71 -6.97
CA GLN A 112 5.74 -11.77 -6.10
C GLN A 112 4.66 -11.21 -5.17
N VAL A 113 4.88 -10.01 -4.60
CA VAL A 113 3.87 -9.31 -3.80
C VAL A 113 2.60 -9.05 -4.61
N ILE A 114 2.70 -8.57 -5.86
CA ILE A 114 1.52 -8.37 -6.72
C ILE A 114 0.77 -9.69 -6.96
N ALA A 115 1.49 -10.81 -7.13
CA ALA A 115 0.88 -12.13 -7.26
C ALA A 115 0.13 -12.55 -6.00
N GLU A 116 0.72 -12.34 -4.83
CA GLU A 116 0.13 -12.67 -3.54
C GLU A 116 -1.08 -11.77 -3.22
N VAL A 117 -0.99 -10.48 -3.57
CA VAL A 117 -2.14 -9.55 -3.53
C VAL A 117 -3.27 -10.06 -4.41
N GLN A 118 -2.96 -10.49 -5.65
CA GLN A 118 -3.97 -11.05 -6.54
C GLN A 118 -4.63 -12.30 -5.94
N ARG A 119 -3.88 -13.18 -5.33
CA ARG A 119 -4.40 -14.41 -4.72
C ARG A 119 -5.35 -14.08 -3.56
N THR A 120 -4.94 -13.17 -2.67
CA THR A 120 -5.66 -12.86 -1.43
C THR A 120 -6.79 -11.84 -1.58
N THR A 121 -6.85 -11.10 -2.69
CA THR A 121 -7.93 -10.16 -2.99
C THR A 121 -9.12 -10.89 -3.64
N ARG A 122 -10.35 -10.73 -3.15
CA ARG A 122 -11.52 -11.34 -3.79
C ARG A 122 -11.86 -10.69 -5.15
N PRO A 123 -12.55 -11.39 -6.06
CA PRO A 123 -13.07 -10.80 -7.29
C PRO A 123 -13.96 -9.56 -7.00
N GLY A 124 -13.78 -8.50 -7.78
CA GLY A 124 -14.50 -7.23 -7.61
C GLY A 124 -14.00 -6.34 -6.48
N ALA A 125 -13.03 -6.80 -5.69
CA ALA A 125 -12.37 -6.01 -4.64
C ALA A 125 -11.31 -5.06 -5.19
N ILE A 126 -10.81 -4.20 -4.34
CA ILE A 126 -9.89 -3.12 -4.71
C ILE A 126 -8.46 -3.44 -4.27
N TYR A 127 -7.53 -3.22 -5.17
CA TYR A 127 -6.12 -3.05 -4.88
C TYR A 127 -5.72 -1.58 -5.06
N TYR A 128 -5.16 -0.99 -4.01
CA TYR A 128 -4.85 0.44 -3.95
C TYR A 128 -3.42 0.68 -3.46
N PRO A 129 -2.42 0.43 -4.29
CA PRO A 129 -1.04 0.76 -3.97
C PRO A 129 -0.80 2.26 -4.08
N ILE A 130 -0.15 2.82 -3.08
CA ILE A 130 0.29 4.21 -3.04
C ILE A 130 1.81 4.21 -3.00
N ASP A 131 2.43 4.69 -4.07
CA ASP A 131 3.88 4.77 -4.15
C ASP A 131 4.31 5.90 -5.09
N PHE A 132 5.60 6.05 -5.30
CA PHE A 132 6.13 7.00 -6.27
C PHE A 132 5.67 6.67 -7.69
N ILE A 133 5.61 7.70 -8.53
CA ILE A 133 5.23 7.52 -9.93
C ILE A 133 6.27 6.67 -10.64
N THR A 134 5.82 5.61 -11.29
CA THR A 134 6.61 4.81 -12.23
C THR A 134 6.15 5.11 -13.65
N GLY A 135 7.03 5.01 -14.61
CA GLY A 135 6.66 5.29 -16.00
C GLY A 135 7.69 4.79 -17.00
N GLY A 136 8.63 3.98 -16.55
CA GLY A 136 9.65 3.40 -17.44
C GLY A 136 10.31 4.46 -18.33
N SER A 137 10.19 4.30 -19.66
CA SER A 137 10.80 5.19 -20.65
C SER A 137 10.18 6.61 -20.73
N GLU A 138 9.01 6.81 -20.13
CA GLU A 138 8.34 8.13 -20.14
C GLU A 138 8.83 9.05 -19.03
N MET A 139 9.68 8.56 -18.15
CA MET A 139 10.24 9.35 -17.06
C MET A 139 11.17 10.44 -17.58
N ILE A 140 10.86 11.69 -17.26
CA ILE A 140 11.71 12.82 -17.64
C ILE A 140 13.09 12.75 -16.98
N PRO A 141 14.18 13.12 -17.69
CA PRO A 141 15.56 13.00 -17.17
C PRO A 141 15.79 13.60 -15.78
N ARG A 142 15.17 14.76 -15.51
CA ARG A 142 15.27 15.43 -14.20
C ARG A 142 14.72 14.57 -13.05
N TYR A 143 13.64 13.87 -13.28
CA TYR A 143 13.04 12.99 -12.29
C TYR A 143 13.92 11.76 -12.05
N MET A 144 14.43 11.17 -13.13
CA MET A 144 15.36 10.04 -13.05
C MET A 144 16.65 10.39 -12.33
N PHE A 145 17.18 11.62 -12.52
CA PHE A 145 18.34 12.10 -11.77
C PHE A 145 18.04 12.14 -10.27
N GLY A 146 16.87 12.64 -9.86
CA GLY A 146 16.46 12.66 -8.46
C GLY A 146 16.38 11.25 -7.86
N ARG A 147 15.83 10.29 -8.61
CA ARG A 147 15.76 8.88 -8.18
C ARG A 147 17.13 8.21 -8.09
N TRP A 148 18.02 8.51 -9.05
CA TRP A 148 19.40 8.07 -8.98
C TRP A 148 20.13 8.66 -7.76
N TRP A 149 19.90 9.93 -7.45
CA TRP A 149 20.45 10.57 -6.26
C TRP A 149 19.97 9.89 -4.97
N ASP A 150 18.68 9.64 -4.85
CA ASP A 150 18.07 8.96 -3.70
C ASP A 150 18.65 7.54 -3.54
N HIS A 151 18.75 6.79 -4.62
CA HIS A 151 19.40 5.47 -4.62
C HIS A 151 20.85 5.54 -4.14
N ARG A 152 21.62 6.51 -4.64
CA ARG A 152 23.07 6.57 -4.39
C ARG A 152 23.43 7.15 -3.02
N TRP A 153 22.65 8.09 -2.48
CA TRP A 153 23.02 8.87 -1.32
C TRP A 153 22.03 8.79 -0.14
N ASN A 154 20.77 8.45 -0.38
CA ASN A 154 19.73 8.36 0.64
C ASN A 154 19.39 6.92 1.04
N ASN A 155 20.21 5.94 0.63
CA ASN A 155 20.03 4.53 0.91
C ASN A 155 18.72 3.93 0.37
N GLU A 156 18.12 4.53 -0.65
CA GLU A 156 16.95 4.03 -1.36
C GLU A 156 17.37 2.94 -2.35
N ARG A 157 17.75 1.78 -1.81
CA ARG A 157 18.48 0.74 -2.53
C ARG A 157 17.76 0.24 -3.79
N TRP A 158 16.45 0.07 -3.71
CA TRP A 158 15.64 -0.53 -4.76
C TRP A 158 14.81 0.48 -5.56
N SER A 159 14.82 1.74 -5.14
CA SER A 159 14.05 2.81 -5.75
C SER A 159 14.30 2.94 -7.25
N PHE A 160 15.55 2.77 -7.72
CA PHE A 160 15.87 2.86 -9.14
C PHE A 160 15.26 1.71 -9.97
N GLU A 161 15.33 0.48 -9.47
CA GLU A 161 14.70 -0.70 -10.11
C GLU A 161 13.18 -0.56 -10.15
N TYR A 162 12.58 -0.10 -9.04
CA TYR A 162 11.16 0.16 -8.96
C TYR A 162 10.70 1.18 -10.02
N HIS A 163 11.43 2.28 -10.17
CA HIS A 163 11.08 3.32 -11.16
C HIS A 163 11.28 2.87 -12.61
N ALA A 164 12.18 1.92 -12.86
CA ALA A 164 12.39 1.33 -14.18
C ALA A 164 11.32 0.29 -14.54
N MET A 165 10.58 -0.23 -13.56
CA MET A 165 9.51 -1.20 -13.75
C MET A 165 8.22 -0.51 -14.25
N ASP A 166 7.52 -1.10 -15.21
CA ASP A 166 6.15 -0.71 -15.50
C ASP A 166 5.20 -1.37 -14.49
N PHE A 167 5.11 -0.73 -13.33
CA PHE A 167 4.34 -1.25 -12.20
C PHE A 167 2.85 -1.42 -12.53
N ALA A 168 2.29 -0.55 -13.37
CA ALA A 168 0.89 -0.67 -13.79
C ALA A 168 0.67 -1.90 -14.67
N ALA A 169 1.54 -2.12 -15.65
CA ALA A 169 1.46 -3.29 -16.51
C ALA A 169 1.61 -4.61 -15.75
N GLU A 170 2.48 -4.65 -14.74
CA GLU A 170 2.64 -5.83 -13.87
C GLU A 170 1.35 -6.17 -13.09
N ILE A 171 0.63 -5.16 -12.61
CA ILE A 171 -0.64 -5.34 -11.91
C ILE A 171 -1.73 -5.78 -12.90
N GLU A 172 -1.84 -5.14 -14.06
CA GLU A 172 -2.84 -5.48 -15.07
C GLU A 172 -2.64 -6.89 -15.64
N ALA A 173 -1.39 -7.32 -15.83
CA ALA A 173 -1.05 -8.67 -16.26
C ALA A 173 -1.50 -9.76 -15.26
N ARG A 174 -1.78 -9.40 -14.02
CA ARG A 174 -2.29 -10.29 -12.97
C ARG A 174 -3.81 -10.27 -12.84
N GLY A 175 -4.54 -9.73 -13.84
CA GLY A 175 -6.00 -9.75 -13.86
C GLY A 175 -6.65 -8.64 -13.03
N PHE A 176 -5.94 -7.55 -12.81
CA PHE A 176 -6.52 -6.34 -12.26
C PHE A 176 -6.86 -5.36 -13.39
N ASN A 177 -8.04 -4.79 -13.32
CA ASN A 177 -8.44 -3.73 -14.25
C ASN A 177 -8.18 -2.37 -13.61
N LYS A 178 -7.40 -1.54 -14.28
CA LYS A 178 -7.20 -0.16 -13.85
C LYS A 178 -8.54 0.58 -13.86
N ALA A 179 -8.89 1.17 -12.74
CA ALA A 179 -10.06 2.04 -12.64
C ALA A 179 -9.66 3.51 -12.83
N ALA A 180 -10.66 4.41 -12.94
CA ALA A 180 -10.39 5.84 -13.03
C ALA A 180 -9.60 6.31 -11.81
N ASP A 181 -8.50 7.02 -12.04
CA ASP A 181 -7.67 7.50 -10.96
C ASP A 181 -8.43 8.49 -10.10
N PRO A 182 -8.49 8.31 -8.78
CA PRO A 182 -9.01 9.34 -7.91
C PRO A 182 -8.06 10.54 -7.99
N LYS A 183 -8.59 11.73 -7.75
CA LYS A 183 -7.72 12.93 -7.68
C LYS A 183 -6.65 12.68 -6.61
N SER A 184 -5.39 12.72 -7.03
CA SER A 184 -4.29 12.54 -6.10
C SER A 184 -4.33 13.62 -5.01
N VAL A 185 -4.43 13.18 -3.76
CA VAL A 185 -4.36 14.08 -2.60
C VAL A 185 -2.92 14.35 -2.18
N ILE A 186 -1.95 13.63 -2.75
CA ILE A 186 -0.53 13.78 -2.47
C ILE A 186 0.19 14.12 -3.77
N ARG A 187 0.79 15.30 -3.82
CA ARG A 187 1.57 15.72 -4.98
C ARG A 187 2.84 14.87 -5.12
N GLY A 188 3.07 14.32 -6.32
CA GLY A 188 4.27 13.53 -6.63
C GLY A 188 4.13 12.02 -6.38
N PHE A 189 2.99 11.56 -5.87
CA PHE A 189 2.70 10.14 -5.72
C PHE A 189 1.76 9.65 -6.81
N GLY A 190 2.04 8.45 -7.33
CA GLY A 190 1.13 7.70 -8.18
C GLY A 190 0.09 7.03 -7.31
N ILE A 191 -1.10 7.60 -7.25
CA ILE A 191 -2.25 6.96 -6.61
C ILE A 191 -3.08 6.35 -7.71
N ARG A 192 -3.08 5.04 -7.77
CA ARG A 192 -3.86 4.28 -8.76
C ARG A 192 -4.69 3.26 -8.02
N HIS A 193 -5.88 2.99 -8.51
CA HIS A 193 -6.64 1.88 -7.98
C HIS A 193 -7.03 0.89 -9.07
N TYR A 194 -7.08 -0.35 -8.67
CA TYR A 194 -7.33 -1.47 -9.54
C TYR A 194 -8.47 -2.30 -8.96
N ILE A 195 -9.29 -2.86 -9.84
CA ILE A 195 -10.38 -3.77 -9.47
C ILE A 195 -9.97 -5.15 -9.95
N ARG A 196 -9.98 -6.13 -9.08
CA ARG A 196 -9.74 -7.52 -9.45
C ARG A 196 -10.87 -8.02 -10.37
N ALA A 197 -10.51 -8.55 -11.53
CA ALA A 197 -11.43 -9.23 -12.43
C ALA A 197 -12.06 -10.48 -11.79
#